data_56d4ebfd7c92b7caae18f0564fe450d4
#
_entry.id   56d4ebfd7c92b7caae18f0564fe450d4
#
_cell.length_a   1.000
_cell.length_b   1.000
_cell.length_c   1.000
_cell.angle_alpha   90.00
_cell.angle_beta   90.00
_cell.angle_gamma   90.00
#
_symmetry.space_group_name_H-M   'P 1'
#
loop_
_entity.id
_entity.type
_entity.pdbx_description
1 polymer ?
#
loop_
_entity_poly.entity_id
_entity_poly.type
_entity_poly.pdbx_seq_one_letter_code
_entity_poly.pdbx_strand_id
1 'polypeptide(L)'
;MTIKEAITNADSLQNNNFNQPMKIKWLSELEEKIMNEQFATHETLNEYEMRDWILYIRNMFLPLYTDDEETKENLEWDFDENTELLAPLEYQGMYTTYLLSKYALHSGEYERYSIFENKFSTEYQNFCNYINRTYKPLQKNKIEVS
;
A
#
# COMPACT_ATOMS: atom_id res chain seq x y z
N MET A 1 -1.40 -10.30 -7.42
CA MET A 1 -2.03 -10.68 -6.13
C MET A 1 -3.17 -9.73 -5.83
N THR A 2 -4.33 -10.28 -5.52
CA THR A 2 -5.46 -9.48 -5.07
C THR A 2 -5.40 -9.28 -3.56
N ILE A 3 -6.20 -8.34 -3.07
CA ILE A 3 -6.35 -8.12 -1.63
C ILE A 3 -6.83 -9.41 -0.94
N LYS A 4 -7.77 -10.13 -1.55
CA LYS A 4 -8.27 -11.39 -1.03
C LYS A 4 -7.16 -12.43 -0.86
N GLU A 5 -6.28 -12.53 -1.85
CA GLU A 5 -5.16 -13.46 -1.79
C GLU A 5 -4.18 -13.11 -0.68
N ALA A 6 -3.88 -11.83 -0.50
CA ALA A 6 -3.00 -11.38 0.58
C ALA A 6 -3.60 -11.70 1.94
N ILE A 7 -4.90 -11.47 2.11
CA ILE A 7 -5.61 -11.78 3.35
C ILE A 7 -5.61 -13.28 3.61
N THR A 8 -5.91 -14.09 2.59
CA THR A 8 -5.92 -15.54 2.71
C THR A 8 -4.55 -16.06 3.13
N ASN A 9 -3.49 -15.52 2.54
CA ASN A 9 -2.13 -15.93 2.89
C ASN A 9 -1.81 -15.60 4.35
N ALA A 10 -2.13 -14.39 4.80
CA ALA A 10 -1.87 -13.97 6.17
C ALA A 10 -2.69 -14.81 7.17
N ASP A 11 -3.97 -15.04 6.87
CA ASP A 11 -4.85 -15.80 7.74
C ASP A 11 -4.43 -17.26 7.85
N SER A 12 -3.82 -17.81 6.80
CA SER A 12 -3.30 -19.19 6.85
C SER A 12 -2.09 -19.31 7.76
N LEU A 13 -1.36 -18.22 7.99
CA LEU A 13 -0.15 -18.21 8.82
C LEU A 13 -0.43 -17.82 10.25
N GLN A 14 -1.49 -17.08 10.52
CA GLN A 14 -1.80 -16.57 11.85
C GLN A 14 -3.30 -16.47 12.07
N ASN A 15 -3.83 -17.24 13.02
CA ASN A 15 -5.23 -17.13 13.42
C ASN A 15 -5.49 -15.76 14.02
N ASN A 16 -6.65 -15.18 13.68
CA ASN A 16 -7.03 -13.89 14.18
C ASN A 16 -8.55 -13.72 14.09
N ASN A 17 -9.09 -12.75 14.83
CA ASN A 17 -10.52 -12.46 14.85
C ASN A 17 -10.85 -11.12 14.19
N PHE A 18 -9.92 -10.52 13.44
CA PHE A 18 -10.17 -9.26 12.76
C PHE A 18 -11.10 -9.49 11.57
N ASN A 19 -12.02 -8.55 11.36
CA ASN A 19 -12.96 -8.68 10.25
C ASN A 19 -12.30 -8.29 8.93
N GLN A 20 -12.89 -8.72 7.83
CA GLN A 20 -12.34 -8.46 6.51
C GLN A 20 -12.26 -6.97 6.15
N PRO A 21 -13.26 -6.13 6.44
CA PRO A 21 -13.15 -4.70 6.17
C PRO A 21 -11.93 -4.04 6.82
N MET A 22 -11.59 -4.44 8.05
CA MET A 22 -10.40 -3.92 8.72
C MET A 22 -9.12 -4.31 7.99
N LYS A 23 -9.04 -5.56 7.55
CA LYS A 23 -7.88 -6.05 6.79
C LYS A 23 -7.74 -5.33 5.45
N ILE A 24 -8.83 -5.11 4.76
CA ILE A 24 -8.85 -4.35 3.51
C ILE A 24 -8.37 -2.91 3.75
N LYS A 25 -8.83 -2.30 4.84
CA LYS A 25 -8.40 -0.95 5.21
C LYS A 25 -6.90 -0.89 5.43
N TRP A 26 -6.33 -1.84 6.18
CA TRP A 26 -4.88 -1.87 6.39
C TRP A 26 -4.12 -1.97 5.08
N LEU A 27 -4.54 -2.83 4.17
CA LEU A 27 -3.89 -2.96 2.88
C LEU A 27 -4.04 -1.71 2.02
N SER A 28 -5.20 -1.05 2.07
CA SER A 28 -5.39 0.20 1.34
C SER A 28 -4.48 1.31 1.86
N GLU A 29 -4.23 1.34 3.16
CA GLU A 29 -3.28 2.30 3.74
C GLU A 29 -1.86 2.07 3.23
N LEU A 30 -1.46 0.81 3.08
CA LEU A 30 -0.16 0.49 2.51
C LEU A 30 -0.09 0.87 1.03
N GLU A 31 -1.15 0.61 0.27
CA GLU A 31 -1.19 1.01 -1.14
C GLU A 31 -1.10 2.54 -1.29
N GLU A 32 -1.76 3.30 -0.44
CA GLU A 32 -1.64 4.76 -0.44
C GLU A 32 -0.22 5.20 -0.17
N LYS A 33 0.45 4.55 0.77
CA LYS A 33 1.85 4.83 1.06
C LYS A 33 2.73 4.57 -0.16
N ILE A 34 2.51 3.43 -0.83
CA ILE A 34 3.26 3.07 -2.04
C ILE A 34 3.02 4.10 -3.14
N MET A 35 1.77 4.51 -3.36
CA MET A 35 1.44 5.52 -4.35
C MET A 35 2.18 6.82 -4.07
N ASN A 36 2.10 7.31 -2.84
CA ASN A 36 2.65 8.61 -2.48
C ASN A 36 4.18 8.62 -2.42
N GLU A 37 4.79 7.54 -1.93
CA GLU A 37 6.24 7.49 -1.75
C GLU A 37 7.00 7.00 -2.99
N GLN A 38 6.40 6.12 -3.77
CA GLN A 38 7.08 5.50 -4.89
C GLN A 38 6.56 5.96 -6.25
N PHE A 39 5.28 5.85 -6.50
CA PHE A 39 4.75 6.15 -7.83
C PHE A 39 4.67 7.64 -8.11
N ALA A 40 4.33 8.45 -7.10
CA ALA A 40 4.27 9.89 -7.26
C ALA A 40 5.65 10.54 -7.44
N THR A 41 6.71 9.85 -7.05
CA THR A 41 8.09 10.38 -7.10
C THR A 41 8.91 9.84 -8.25
N HIS A 42 8.34 8.94 -9.06
CA HIS A 42 9.05 8.30 -10.17
C HIS A 42 8.19 8.29 -11.43
N GLU A 43 8.82 8.12 -12.59
CA GLU A 43 8.14 8.04 -13.87
C GLU A 43 7.60 6.64 -14.10
N THR A 44 6.42 6.33 -13.54
CA THR A 44 5.82 4.99 -13.54
C THR A 44 4.60 4.84 -14.42
N LEU A 45 4.10 5.93 -15.03
CA LEU A 45 2.84 5.92 -15.79
C LEU A 45 2.80 4.94 -16.96
N ASN A 46 3.93 4.68 -17.60
CA ASN A 46 3.99 3.76 -18.74
C ASN A 46 3.80 2.31 -18.32
N GLU A 47 4.13 1.98 -17.08
CA GLU A 47 4.04 0.62 -16.54
C GLU A 47 2.72 0.39 -15.80
N TYR A 48 2.27 1.39 -15.06
CA TYR A 48 1.06 1.33 -14.25
C TYR A 48 -0.03 2.13 -14.94
N GLU A 49 -1.11 1.44 -15.29
CA GLU A 49 -2.16 1.95 -16.15
C GLU A 49 -3.06 3.01 -15.50
N MET A 50 -4.07 3.41 -16.24
CA MET A 50 -5.03 4.44 -15.86
C MET A 50 -5.61 4.27 -14.45
N ARG A 51 -5.82 3.02 -14.02
CA ARG A 51 -6.37 2.74 -12.69
C ARG A 51 -5.49 3.31 -11.59
N ASP A 52 -4.19 3.06 -11.68
CA ASP A 52 -3.24 3.47 -10.65
C ASP A 52 -3.09 5.00 -10.63
N TRP A 53 -3.14 5.61 -11.79
CA TRP A 53 -3.13 7.06 -11.90
C TRP A 53 -4.39 7.68 -11.29
N ILE A 54 -5.54 7.07 -11.52
CA ILE A 54 -6.81 7.52 -10.94
C ILE A 54 -6.78 7.44 -9.42
N LEU A 55 -6.26 6.35 -8.87
CA LEU A 55 -6.12 6.21 -7.42
C LEU A 55 -5.19 7.28 -6.84
N TYR A 56 -4.10 7.55 -7.51
CA TYR A 56 -3.15 8.57 -7.09
C TYR A 56 -3.80 9.96 -7.08
N ILE A 57 -4.49 10.31 -8.16
CA ILE A 57 -5.19 11.59 -8.26
C ILE A 57 -6.26 11.71 -7.18
N ARG A 58 -7.00 10.65 -6.95
CA ARG A 58 -8.06 10.63 -5.95
C ARG A 58 -7.51 10.94 -4.56
N ASN A 59 -6.43 10.24 -4.18
CA ASN A 59 -5.83 10.44 -2.87
C ASN A 59 -5.21 11.84 -2.70
N MET A 60 -4.70 12.39 -3.79
CA MET A 60 -4.03 13.69 -3.75
C MET A 60 -5.00 14.85 -3.76
N PHE A 61 -6.06 14.77 -4.57
CA PHE A 61 -6.93 15.91 -4.84
C PHE A 61 -8.28 15.85 -4.13
N LEU A 62 -8.70 14.69 -3.67
CA LEU A 62 -9.98 14.57 -2.98
C LEU A 62 -10.14 15.55 -1.81
N PRO A 63 -9.15 15.69 -0.92
CA PRO A 63 -9.27 16.64 0.20
C PRO A 63 -9.42 18.09 -0.22
N LEU A 64 -9.05 18.43 -1.46
CA LEU A 64 -9.14 19.78 -1.99
C LEU A 64 -10.51 20.09 -2.59
N TYR A 65 -11.25 19.06 -3.00
CA TYR A 65 -12.47 19.22 -3.77
C TYR A 65 -13.74 18.90 -3.01
N THR A 66 -13.63 18.28 -1.84
CA THR A 66 -14.81 17.95 -1.06
C THR A 66 -14.52 17.93 0.44
N ASP A 67 -15.44 18.51 1.21
CA ASP A 67 -15.47 18.36 2.67
C ASP A 67 -16.48 17.30 3.09
N ASP A 68 -17.11 16.64 2.13
CA ASP A 68 -18.11 15.62 2.39
C ASP A 68 -17.43 14.32 2.82
N GLU A 69 -17.57 14.00 4.11
CA GLU A 69 -16.99 12.79 4.68
C GLU A 69 -17.55 11.52 4.06
N GLU A 70 -18.83 11.53 3.68
CA GLU A 70 -19.43 10.37 3.02
C GLU A 70 -18.79 10.13 1.64
N THR A 71 -18.56 11.18 0.87
CA THR A 71 -17.91 11.08 -0.43
C THR A 71 -16.46 10.59 -0.28
N LYS A 72 -15.74 11.15 0.70
CA LYS A 72 -14.36 10.73 1.00
C LYS A 72 -14.33 9.26 1.39
N GLU A 73 -15.23 8.85 2.27
CA GLU A 73 -15.33 7.48 2.73
C GLU A 73 -15.65 6.53 1.58
N ASN A 74 -16.62 6.88 0.72
CA ASN A 74 -16.99 6.07 -0.43
C ASN A 74 -15.84 5.92 -1.43
N LEU A 75 -15.05 6.96 -1.62
CA LEU A 75 -13.91 6.91 -2.54
C LEU A 75 -12.73 6.13 -1.96
N GLU A 76 -12.53 6.21 -0.64
CA GLU A 76 -11.53 5.40 0.05
C GLU A 76 -11.86 3.90 -0.03
N TRP A 77 -13.16 3.57 -0.08
CA TRP A 77 -13.63 2.19 -0.10
C TRP A 77 -13.78 1.60 -1.51
N ASP A 78 -13.15 2.19 -2.53
CA ASP A 78 -13.02 1.56 -3.83
C ASP A 78 -12.12 0.32 -3.79
N PHE A 79 -11.36 0.15 -2.71
CA PHE A 79 -10.60 -1.07 -2.50
C PHE A 79 -11.54 -2.16 -1.98
N ASP A 80 -11.62 -3.27 -2.70
CA ASP A 80 -12.38 -4.44 -2.28
C ASP A 80 -11.49 -5.68 -2.35
N GLU A 81 -12.05 -6.84 -2.02
CA GLU A 81 -11.29 -8.08 -2.00
C GLU A 81 -10.71 -8.48 -3.36
N ASN A 82 -11.27 -7.98 -4.44
CA ASN A 82 -10.83 -8.30 -5.81
C ASN A 82 -9.85 -7.28 -6.39
N THR A 83 -9.52 -6.23 -5.65
CA THR A 83 -8.59 -5.21 -6.11
C THR A 83 -7.19 -5.80 -6.26
N GLU A 84 -6.57 -5.61 -7.42
CA GLU A 84 -5.18 -5.99 -7.65
C GLU A 84 -4.24 -5.05 -6.91
N LEU A 85 -3.28 -5.64 -6.21
CA LEU A 85 -2.27 -4.87 -5.49
C LEU A 85 -1.20 -4.37 -6.46
N LEU A 86 -0.64 -3.20 -6.15
CA LEU A 86 0.20 -2.44 -7.08
C LEU A 86 1.61 -3.01 -7.27
N ALA A 87 2.19 -3.61 -6.24
CA ALA A 87 3.56 -4.09 -6.32
C ALA A 87 3.68 -5.29 -7.27
N PRO A 88 4.80 -5.40 -8.00
CA PRO A 88 5.06 -6.57 -8.85
C PRO A 88 5.16 -7.85 -8.05
N LEU A 89 5.01 -8.98 -8.74
CA LEU A 89 4.95 -10.31 -8.13
C LEU A 89 6.09 -10.58 -7.14
N GLU A 90 7.31 -10.19 -7.47
CA GLU A 90 8.49 -10.45 -6.64
C GLU A 90 8.44 -9.75 -5.28
N TYR A 91 7.63 -8.71 -5.16
CA TYR A 91 7.55 -7.89 -3.94
C TYR A 91 6.22 -8.03 -3.21
N GLN A 92 5.33 -8.89 -3.67
CA GLN A 92 3.99 -9.03 -3.11
C GLN A 92 3.97 -9.69 -1.73
N GLY A 93 5.04 -10.38 -1.35
CA GLY A 93 5.15 -10.96 -0.01
C GLY A 93 5.07 -9.93 1.10
N MET A 94 5.43 -8.67 0.83
CA MET A 94 5.37 -7.61 1.84
C MET A 94 3.94 -7.33 2.31
N TYR A 95 2.93 -7.57 1.47
CA TYR A 95 1.53 -7.38 1.87
C TYR A 95 1.13 -8.35 2.97
N THR A 96 1.52 -9.61 2.83
CA THR A 96 1.26 -10.63 3.83
C THR A 96 1.97 -10.29 5.14
N THR A 97 3.23 -9.91 5.07
CA THR A 97 4.03 -9.53 6.25
C THR A 97 3.44 -8.30 6.92
N TYR A 98 2.95 -7.32 6.14
CA TYR A 98 2.30 -6.14 6.69
C TYR A 98 1.06 -6.51 7.51
N LEU A 99 0.22 -7.40 6.97
CA LEU A 99 -0.96 -7.87 7.70
C LEU A 99 -0.57 -8.60 8.99
N LEU A 100 0.44 -9.46 8.93
CA LEU A 100 0.91 -10.17 10.10
C LEU A 100 1.39 -9.20 11.18
N SER A 101 2.07 -8.13 10.80
CA SER A 101 2.50 -7.10 11.76
C SER A 101 1.29 -6.40 12.40
N LYS A 102 0.24 -6.12 11.60
CA LYS A 102 -0.99 -5.51 12.13
C LYS A 102 -1.73 -6.45 13.08
N TYR A 103 -1.81 -7.73 12.72
CA TYR A 103 -2.43 -8.71 13.60
C TYR A 103 -1.73 -8.76 14.96
N ALA A 104 -0.41 -8.81 14.95
CA ALA A 104 0.37 -8.85 16.18
C ALA A 104 0.22 -7.57 17.00
N LEU A 105 0.29 -6.40 16.35
CA LEU A 105 0.14 -5.12 17.03
C LEU A 105 -1.20 -5.01 17.73
N HIS A 106 -2.28 -5.29 17.01
CA HIS A 106 -3.63 -5.12 17.54
C HIS A 106 -4.08 -6.26 18.46
N SER A 107 -3.29 -7.34 18.56
CA SER A 107 -3.50 -8.42 19.53
C SER A 107 -2.62 -8.28 20.77
N GLY A 108 -1.80 -7.22 20.85
CA GLY A 108 -0.92 -7.01 21.98
C GLY A 108 0.31 -7.92 22.02
N GLU A 109 0.61 -8.59 20.89
CA GLU A 109 1.78 -9.47 20.78
C GLU A 109 2.99 -8.69 20.28
N TYR A 110 3.55 -7.85 21.15
CA TYR A 110 4.55 -6.85 20.75
C TYR A 110 5.89 -7.44 20.29
N GLU A 111 6.29 -8.58 20.82
CA GLU A 111 7.51 -9.26 20.34
C GLU A 111 7.33 -9.73 18.89
N ARG A 112 6.19 -10.35 18.60
CA ARG A 112 5.85 -10.80 17.26
C ARG A 112 5.70 -9.62 16.31
N TYR A 113 5.07 -8.54 16.79
CA TYR A 113 4.95 -7.32 16.00
C TYR A 113 6.32 -6.79 15.60
N SER A 114 7.26 -6.75 16.52
CA SER A 114 8.61 -6.26 16.26
C SER A 114 9.30 -7.08 15.17
N ILE A 115 9.15 -8.40 15.22
CA ILE A 115 9.73 -9.31 14.22
C ILE A 115 9.12 -9.05 12.84
N PHE A 116 7.80 -8.99 12.74
CA PHE A 116 7.12 -8.76 11.46
C PHE A 116 7.36 -7.36 10.92
N GLU A 117 7.41 -6.36 11.80
CA GLU A 117 7.70 -4.99 11.38
C GLU A 117 9.11 -4.87 10.80
N ASN A 118 10.09 -5.51 11.41
CA ASN A 118 11.45 -5.54 10.87
C ASN A 118 11.51 -6.25 9.53
N LYS A 119 10.81 -7.36 9.40
CA LYS A 119 10.74 -8.09 8.14
C LYS A 119 10.06 -7.25 7.05
N PHE A 120 8.94 -6.62 7.39
CA PHE A 120 8.23 -5.75 6.46
C PHE A 120 9.12 -4.59 6.02
N SER A 121 9.82 -3.94 6.94
CA SER A 121 10.71 -2.83 6.60
C SER A 121 11.79 -3.24 5.60
N THR A 122 12.35 -4.43 5.76
CA THR A 122 13.33 -4.97 4.82
C THR A 122 12.70 -5.23 3.45
N GLU A 123 11.53 -5.86 3.43
CA GLU A 123 10.82 -6.16 2.19
C GLU A 123 10.41 -4.87 1.47
N TYR A 124 9.91 -3.90 2.21
CA TYR A 124 9.52 -2.61 1.65
C TYR A 124 10.74 -1.87 1.09
N GLN A 125 11.86 -1.89 1.81
CA GLN A 125 13.09 -1.25 1.32
C GLN A 125 13.58 -1.92 0.03
N ASN A 126 13.47 -3.24 -0.07
CA ASN A 126 13.83 -3.95 -1.29
C ASN A 126 12.95 -3.51 -2.46
N PHE A 127 11.66 -3.30 -2.21
CA PHE A 127 10.74 -2.77 -3.21
C PHE A 127 11.13 -1.34 -3.60
N CYS A 128 11.45 -0.49 -2.63
CA CYS A 128 11.91 0.87 -2.92
C CYS A 128 13.16 0.88 -3.79
N ASN A 129 14.09 -0.03 -3.49
CA ASN A 129 15.32 -0.15 -4.28
C ASN A 129 15.02 -0.58 -5.72
N TYR A 130 14.04 -1.48 -5.90
CA TYR A 130 13.59 -1.88 -7.23
C TYR A 130 13.02 -0.69 -8.00
N ILE A 131 12.17 0.12 -7.37
CA ILE A 131 11.60 1.31 -8.01
C ILE A 131 12.71 2.28 -8.41
N ASN A 132 13.68 2.51 -7.53
CA ASN A 132 14.79 3.43 -7.80
C ASN A 132 15.67 2.96 -8.96
N ARG A 133 15.85 1.64 -9.12
CA ARG A 133 16.63 1.07 -10.22
C ARG A 133 15.87 1.08 -11.54
N THR A 134 14.56 0.93 -11.48
CA THR A 134 13.74 0.64 -12.67
C THR A 134 13.15 1.90 -13.27
N TYR A 135 12.79 2.87 -12.44
CA TYR A 135 12.10 4.09 -12.87
C TYR A 135 12.92 5.31 -12.54
N LYS A 136 12.86 6.26 -13.46
CA LYS A 136 13.58 7.53 -13.30
C LYS A 136 12.87 8.40 -12.26
N PRO A 137 13.61 8.95 -11.28
CA PRO A 137 13.02 9.90 -10.33
C PRO A 137 12.50 11.14 -11.03
N LEU A 138 11.41 11.69 -10.53
CA LEU A 138 10.90 12.97 -11.03
C LEU A 138 11.84 14.09 -10.63
N GLN A 139 12.05 15.05 -11.55
CA GLN A 139 13.09 16.07 -11.40
C GLN A 139 12.59 17.30 -10.64
N LYS A 140 11.94 17.10 -9.52
CA LYS A 140 11.47 18.20 -8.67
C LYS A 140 12.60 19.09 -8.19
N ASN A 141 13.74 18.49 -7.89
CA ASN A 141 14.89 19.20 -7.32
C ASN A 141 15.48 20.22 -8.28
N LYS A 142 15.39 20.00 -9.58
CA LYS A 142 15.91 20.97 -10.57
C LYS A 142 15.10 22.25 -10.60
N ILE A 143 13.82 22.16 -10.32
CA ILE A 143 12.92 23.30 -10.31
C ILE A 143 13.13 24.12 -9.05
N GLU A 144 13.40 23.47 -7.93
CA GLU A 144 13.60 24.13 -6.64
C GLU A 144 14.93 24.85 -6.53
N VAL A 145 15.95 24.36 -7.23
CA VAL A 145 17.31 24.92 -7.15
C VAL A 145 17.48 26.10 -8.11
N SER A 146 16.65 26.21 -9.11
CA SER A 146 16.66 27.34 -10.04
C SER A 146 15.86 28.51 -9.47
#